data_3ed92eff473deb0f1e56d64a7ebb4286
#
_entry.id   3ed92eff473deb0f1e56d64a7ebb4286
#
_cell.length_a   1.000
_cell.length_b   1.000
_cell.length_c   1.000
_cell.angle_alpha   90.00
_cell.angle_beta   90.00
_cell.angle_gamma   90.00
#
_symmetry.space_group_name_H-M   'P 1'
#
loop_
_entity.id
_entity.type
_entity.pdbx_description
1 polymer ?
#
loop_
_entity_poly.entity_id
_entity_poly.type
_entity_poly.pdbx_seq_one_letter_code
_entity_poly.pdbx_strand_id
1 'polypeptide(L)'
;MSISAAMYAAVTGLSALSTGMQVISNNIANVNTVGFKAGRTNFEDLISQDYWSNGKIQQIGRGVKVASVQQMFTQGSFMNSAQDTDMAITGEGFFQVRDRVTNELMYTRAGNFTFDADGLLETPAGYVLQGWQLSIPKPGQDAVRIGVPVDVKVIALNAPPVETSQIKVVANLNADDSSAYIYSQSAWAGVYADQMAAGPAELERQAGIDSVFNWA
;
A
#
# COMPACT_ATOMS: atom_id res chain seq x y z
N MET A 1 31.55 43.42 -30.91
CA MET A 1 30.75 43.14 -29.68
C MET A 1 31.05 44.15 -28.64
N SER A 2 30.02 44.70 -27.97
CA SER A 2 30.28 45.55 -26.80
C SER A 2 30.66 44.66 -25.60
N ILE A 3 31.55 45.12 -24.77
CA ILE A 3 31.95 44.45 -23.53
C ILE A 3 30.73 44.11 -22.66
N SER A 4 29.71 44.96 -22.69
CA SER A 4 28.44 44.75 -21.98
C SER A 4 27.68 43.51 -22.44
N ALA A 5 27.68 43.19 -23.75
CA ALA A 5 27.04 41.98 -24.28
C ALA A 5 27.76 40.73 -23.83
N ALA A 6 29.10 40.75 -23.79
CA ALA A 6 29.89 39.60 -23.30
C ALA A 6 29.69 39.42 -21.79
N MET A 7 29.65 40.50 -21.02
CA MET A 7 29.35 40.43 -19.57
C MET A 7 27.95 39.88 -19.31
N TYR A 8 26.94 40.30 -20.10
CA TYR A 8 25.58 39.80 -19.99
C TYR A 8 25.51 38.29 -20.26
N ALA A 9 26.16 37.81 -21.32
CA ALA A 9 26.23 36.39 -21.63
C ALA A 9 26.89 35.56 -20.48
N ALA A 10 27.94 36.12 -19.88
CA ALA A 10 28.60 35.49 -18.73
C ALA A 10 27.67 35.43 -17.49
N VAL A 11 26.93 36.51 -17.19
CA VAL A 11 25.96 36.57 -16.08
C VAL A 11 24.81 35.56 -16.29
N THR A 12 24.28 35.47 -17.52
CA THR A 12 23.22 34.47 -17.81
C THR A 12 23.73 33.07 -17.62
N GLY A 13 24.98 32.78 -18.05
CA GLY A 13 25.61 31.48 -17.83
C GLY A 13 25.75 31.13 -16.35
N LEU A 14 26.23 32.10 -15.55
CA LEU A 14 26.38 31.91 -14.10
C LEU A 14 25.02 31.67 -13.41
N SER A 15 24.00 32.44 -13.79
CA SER A 15 22.63 32.28 -13.26
C SER A 15 22.03 30.90 -13.62
N ALA A 16 22.19 30.47 -14.87
CA ALA A 16 21.72 29.19 -15.32
C ALA A 16 22.42 28.04 -14.58
N LEU A 17 23.74 28.10 -14.42
CA LEU A 17 24.53 27.13 -13.65
C LEU A 17 24.14 27.12 -12.17
N SER A 18 23.84 28.29 -11.58
CA SER A 18 23.33 28.38 -10.20
C SER A 18 22.02 27.60 -10.03
N THR A 19 21.09 27.74 -10.97
CA THR A 19 19.85 26.95 -10.97
C THR A 19 20.13 25.46 -11.12
N GLY A 20 21.05 25.08 -12.01
CA GLY A 20 21.48 23.68 -12.15
C GLY A 20 22.05 23.11 -10.85
N MET A 21 22.88 23.89 -10.16
CA MET A 21 23.41 23.49 -8.84
C MET A 21 22.33 23.34 -7.78
N GLN A 22 21.30 24.17 -7.77
CA GLN A 22 20.15 24.03 -6.86
C GLN A 22 19.42 22.71 -7.08
N VAL A 23 19.18 22.31 -8.34
CA VAL A 23 18.54 21.05 -8.68
C VAL A 23 19.41 19.86 -8.24
N ILE A 24 20.72 19.90 -8.50
CA ILE A 24 21.65 18.86 -8.05
C ILE A 24 21.66 18.77 -6.53
N SER A 25 21.73 19.90 -5.82
CA SER A 25 21.71 19.94 -4.37
C SER A 25 20.41 19.34 -3.80
N ASN A 26 19.26 19.65 -4.42
CA ASN A 26 18.00 19.04 -4.05
C ASN A 26 17.98 17.53 -4.28
N ASN A 27 18.55 17.04 -5.39
CA ASN A 27 18.66 15.61 -5.66
C ASN A 27 19.53 14.90 -4.60
N ILE A 28 20.63 15.52 -4.20
CA ILE A 28 21.52 14.97 -3.16
C ILE A 28 20.83 14.97 -1.80
N ALA A 29 20.15 16.06 -1.45
CA ALA A 29 19.41 16.16 -0.19
C ALA A 29 18.35 15.06 -0.06
N ASN A 30 17.74 14.67 -1.17
CA ASN A 30 16.67 13.69 -1.21
C ASN A 30 17.12 12.28 -1.65
N VAL A 31 18.43 11.99 -1.64
CA VAL A 31 18.95 10.68 -2.09
C VAL A 31 18.38 9.50 -1.27
N ASN A 32 18.07 9.72 0.01
CA ASN A 32 17.48 8.73 0.91
C ASN A 32 15.96 8.85 1.05
N THR A 33 15.32 9.78 0.30
CA THR A 33 13.87 9.95 0.37
C THR A 33 13.17 8.89 -0.48
N VAL A 34 12.32 8.08 0.15
CA VAL A 34 11.57 7.00 -0.52
C VAL A 34 10.64 7.60 -1.57
N GLY A 35 10.68 7.03 -2.78
CA GLY A 35 9.82 7.48 -3.88
C GLY A 35 10.24 8.79 -4.54
N PHE A 36 11.34 9.43 -4.12
CA PHE A 36 11.84 10.65 -4.75
C PHE A 36 12.22 10.41 -6.22
N LYS A 37 11.91 11.37 -7.06
CA LYS A 37 12.30 11.41 -8.48
C LYS A 37 13.23 12.58 -8.74
N ALA A 38 14.43 12.25 -9.20
CA ALA A 38 15.47 13.25 -9.44
C ALA A 38 15.04 14.24 -10.52
N GLY A 39 15.34 15.51 -10.29
CA GLY A 39 15.18 16.58 -11.27
C GLY A 39 16.41 16.67 -12.18
N ARG A 40 16.18 17.02 -13.44
CA ARG A 40 17.22 17.36 -14.42
C ARG A 40 16.95 18.74 -14.98
N THR A 41 17.98 19.59 -15.00
CA THR A 41 17.92 20.91 -15.62
C THR A 41 18.24 20.80 -17.09
N ASN A 42 17.34 21.29 -17.94
CA ASN A 42 17.58 21.44 -19.38
C ASN A 42 17.92 22.92 -19.65
N PHE A 43 19.01 23.13 -20.37
CA PHE A 43 19.49 24.46 -20.78
C PHE A 43 19.14 24.68 -22.23
N GLU A 44 18.88 25.93 -22.60
CA GLU A 44 18.72 26.33 -23.99
C GLU A 44 19.52 27.60 -24.28
N ASP A 45 19.95 27.72 -25.51
CA ASP A 45 20.65 28.88 -26.04
C ASP A 45 19.68 30.05 -26.25
N LEU A 46 20.16 31.26 -26.00
CA LEU A 46 19.45 32.47 -26.40
C LEU A 46 19.70 32.77 -27.87
N ILE A 47 18.66 33.26 -28.56
CA ILE A 47 18.73 33.56 -30.00
C ILE A 47 19.97 34.38 -30.32
N SER A 48 20.84 33.82 -31.15
CA SER A 48 22.07 34.42 -31.59
C SER A 48 21.83 35.69 -32.40
N GLN A 49 22.74 36.61 -32.35
CA GLN A 49 22.69 37.84 -33.16
C GLN A 49 23.54 37.66 -34.41
N ASP A 50 22.94 37.93 -35.56
CA ASP A 50 23.66 37.91 -36.82
C ASP A 50 24.43 39.21 -36.99
N TYR A 51 25.66 39.11 -37.50
CA TYR A 51 26.45 40.26 -37.94
C TYR A 51 27.21 39.96 -39.25
N TRP A 52 27.39 41.00 -40.05
CA TRP A 52 28.11 40.88 -41.32
C TRP A 52 29.60 41.10 -41.11
N SER A 53 30.42 40.17 -41.56
CA SER A 53 31.89 40.30 -41.61
C SER A 53 32.43 39.57 -42.84
N ASN A 54 33.32 40.21 -43.58
CA ASN A 54 33.95 39.64 -44.79
C ASN A 54 32.96 39.07 -45.86
N GLY A 55 31.80 39.74 -46.07
CA GLY A 55 30.79 39.28 -47.04
C GLY A 55 30.02 38.02 -46.63
N LYS A 56 30.16 37.58 -45.34
CA LYS A 56 29.44 36.42 -44.78
C LYS A 56 28.70 36.82 -43.53
N ILE A 57 27.52 36.22 -43.33
CA ILE A 57 26.76 36.32 -42.07
C ILE A 57 27.43 35.40 -41.04
N GLN A 58 27.76 35.96 -39.90
CA GLN A 58 28.27 35.27 -38.73
C GLN A 58 27.30 35.44 -37.56
N GLN A 59 27.24 34.46 -36.69
CA GLN A 59 26.34 34.45 -35.53
C GLN A 59 27.14 34.56 -34.25
N ILE A 60 26.66 35.41 -33.36
CA ILE A 60 27.21 35.54 -32.02
C ILE A 60 26.15 35.12 -31.02
N GLY A 61 26.50 34.14 -30.17
CA GLY A 61 25.65 33.72 -29.05
C GLY A 61 25.42 34.85 -28.06
N ARG A 62 24.27 34.84 -27.43
CA ARG A 62 23.84 35.88 -26.44
C ARG A 62 23.75 35.32 -25.03
N GLY A 63 24.17 34.09 -24.81
CA GLY A 63 24.15 33.41 -23.50
C GLY A 63 23.17 32.24 -23.46
N VAL A 64 22.85 31.80 -22.28
CA VAL A 64 22.06 30.59 -21.98
C VAL A 64 20.97 30.93 -20.98
N LYS A 65 19.85 30.19 -21.05
CA LYS A 65 18.83 30.19 -20.00
C LYS A 65 18.46 28.76 -19.62
N VAL A 66 17.79 28.60 -18.48
CA VAL A 66 17.16 27.35 -18.10
C VAL A 66 15.83 27.24 -18.85
N ALA A 67 15.69 26.22 -19.70
CA ALA A 67 14.47 25.95 -20.42
C ALA A 67 13.40 25.33 -19.52
N SER A 68 13.80 24.32 -18.74
CA SER A 68 12.90 23.61 -17.83
C SER A 68 13.68 22.79 -16.81
N VAL A 69 13.02 22.49 -15.71
CA VAL A 69 13.47 21.45 -14.77
C VAL A 69 12.52 20.27 -14.93
N GLN A 70 13.02 19.16 -15.41
CA GLN A 70 12.23 17.96 -15.70
C GLN A 70 12.49 16.90 -14.64
N GLN A 71 11.42 16.29 -14.12
CA GLN A 71 11.52 15.12 -13.25
C GLN A 71 11.77 13.86 -14.08
N MET A 72 12.69 13.01 -13.62
CA MET A 72 13.01 11.74 -14.24
C MET A 72 12.25 10.61 -13.55
N PHE A 73 11.31 9.98 -14.25
CA PHE A 73 10.49 8.89 -13.72
C PHE A 73 11.12 7.50 -13.93
N THR A 74 12.44 7.42 -13.95
CA THR A 74 13.13 6.13 -14.03
C THR A 74 12.89 5.30 -12.77
N GLN A 75 12.83 3.96 -12.93
CA GLN A 75 12.72 3.04 -11.81
C GLN A 75 14.02 3.06 -10.99
N GLY A 76 13.88 3.26 -9.68
CA GLY A 76 14.99 3.15 -8.73
C GLY A 76 15.19 1.73 -8.24
N SER A 77 16.22 1.53 -7.43
CA SER A 77 16.49 0.26 -6.75
C SER A 77 15.45 0.01 -5.66
N PHE A 78 15.10 -1.26 -5.47
CA PHE A 78 14.29 -1.68 -4.34
C PHE A 78 15.17 -1.85 -3.12
N MET A 79 14.64 -1.45 -1.98
CA MET A 79 15.27 -1.61 -0.67
C MET A 79 14.37 -2.48 0.20
N ASN A 80 14.96 -3.45 0.89
CA ASN A 80 14.21 -4.28 1.81
C ASN A 80 13.88 -3.47 3.07
N SER A 81 12.64 -3.58 3.52
CA SER A 81 12.14 -3.01 4.76
C SER A 81 11.84 -4.13 5.77
N ALA A 82 11.89 -3.78 7.06
CA ALA A 82 11.46 -4.66 8.14
C ALA A 82 9.96 -4.48 8.48
N GLN A 83 9.28 -3.55 7.82
CA GLN A 83 7.85 -3.27 8.02
C GLN A 83 7.03 -4.02 6.98
N ASP A 84 6.05 -4.81 7.43
CA ASP A 84 5.18 -5.61 6.56
C ASP A 84 4.21 -4.76 5.73
N THR A 85 4.02 -3.50 6.10
CA THR A 85 3.12 -2.56 5.42
C THR A 85 3.79 -1.77 4.30
N ASP A 86 5.12 -1.84 4.19
CA ASP A 86 5.85 -1.13 3.16
C ASP A 86 5.63 -1.78 1.80
N MET A 87 5.26 -0.99 0.82
CA MET A 87 4.96 -1.44 -0.53
C MET A 87 5.75 -0.67 -1.57
N ALA A 88 6.17 -1.35 -2.63
CA ALA A 88 6.83 -0.72 -3.76
C ALA A 88 6.14 -1.13 -5.08
N ILE A 89 6.00 -0.16 -5.99
CA ILE A 89 5.46 -0.42 -7.32
C ILE A 89 6.60 -0.73 -8.29
N THR A 90 6.51 -1.85 -8.98
CA THR A 90 7.38 -2.20 -10.11
C THR A 90 6.75 -1.67 -11.40
N GLY A 91 7.52 -0.92 -12.18
CA GLY A 91 7.04 -0.33 -13.42
C GLY A 91 6.41 1.05 -13.23
N GLU A 92 5.53 1.45 -14.14
CA GLU A 92 4.87 2.75 -14.14
C GLU A 92 3.64 2.76 -13.24
N GLY A 93 3.38 3.89 -12.58
CA GLY A 93 2.20 4.09 -11.74
C GLY A 93 2.50 4.84 -10.44
N PHE A 94 1.45 5.13 -9.69
CA PHE A 94 1.49 5.84 -8.41
C PHE A 94 0.47 5.23 -7.47
N PHE A 95 0.73 5.34 -6.17
CA PHE A 95 -0.27 5.13 -5.15
C PHE A 95 -1.21 6.34 -5.14
N GLN A 96 -2.50 6.08 -5.12
CA GLN A 96 -3.50 7.12 -4.93
C GLN A 96 -3.78 7.25 -3.45
N VAL A 97 -3.65 8.45 -2.93
CA VAL A 97 -3.93 8.77 -1.53
C VAL A 97 -4.91 9.92 -1.44
N ARG A 98 -5.67 9.97 -0.35
CA ARG A 98 -6.68 10.98 -0.12
C ARG A 98 -6.41 11.70 1.20
N ASP A 99 -6.52 13.02 1.18
CA ASP A 99 -6.52 13.82 2.41
C ASP A 99 -7.85 13.59 3.18
N ARG A 100 -7.76 13.32 4.47
CA ARG A 100 -8.93 13.12 5.34
C ARG A 100 -9.76 14.40 5.52
N VAL A 101 -9.14 15.58 5.45
CA VAL A 101 -9.77 16.86 5.74
C VAL A 101 -10.37 17.48 4.48
N THR A 102 -9.55 17.60 3.43
CA THR A 102 -9.97 18.25 2.18
C THR A 102 -10.64 17.31 1.20
N ASN A 103 -10.52 15.99 1.39
CA ASN A 103 -10.91 14.93 0.44
C ASN A 103 -10.21 15.05 -0.92
N GLU A 104 -9.10 15.78 -1.00
CA GLU A 104 -8.33 15.94 -2.21
C GLU A 104 -7.55 14.66 -2.53
N LEU A 105 -7.55 14.27 -3.81
CA LEU A 105 -6.81 13.12 -4.30
C LEU A 105 -5.40 13.53 -4.68
N MET A 106 -4.43 12.82 -4.14
CA MET A 106 -3.02 13.01 -4.44
C MET A 106 -2.39 11.70 -4.88
N TYR A 107 -1.24 11.80 -5.52
CA TYR A 107 -0.50 10.64 -6.02
C TYR A 107 0.91 10.64 -5.45
N THR A 108 1.33 9.51 -4.92
CA THR A 108 2.66 9.33 -4.35
C THR A 108 3.33 8.07 -4.87
N ARG A 109 4.65 8.07 -4.89
CA ARG A 109 5.45 6.88 -5.16
C ARG A 109 6.06 6.30 -3.88
N ALA A 110 6.00 7.06 -2.79
CA ALA A 110 6.41 6.58 -1.47
C ALA A 110 5.42 5.52 -0.99
N GLY A 111 5.93 4.35 -0.61
CA GLY A 111 5.14 3.20 -0.20
C GLY A 111 5.30 2.83 1.27
N ASN A 112 5.78 3.76 2.09
CA ASN A 112 5.90 3.60 3.52
C ASN A 112 4.57 3.90 4.20
N PHE A 113 3.74 2.87 4.35
CA PHE A 113 2.43 3.00 4.97
C PHE A 113 2.41 2.41 6.36
N THR A 114 1.55 2.96 7.22
CA THR A 114 1.30 2.46 8.58
C THR A 114 -0.19 2.32 8.81
N PHE A 115 -0.58 1.43 9.73
CA PHE A 115 -1.98 1.33 10.15
C PHE A 115 -2.28 2.37 11.23
N ASP A 116 -3.38 3.07 11.04
CA ASP A 116 -3.99 3.92 12.06
C ASP A 116 -4.82 3.08 13.07
N ALA A 117 -5.24 3.70 14.17
CA ALA A 117 -6.11 3.10 15.18
C ALA A 117 -7.43 2.57 14.61
N ASP A 118 -7.92 3.18 13.54
CA ASP A 118 -9.13 2.76 12.81
C ASP A 118 -8.88 1.62 11.81
N GLY A 119 -7.64 1.14 11.67
CA GLY A 119 -7.24 0.13 10.71
C GLY A 119 -7.11 0.65 9.28
N LEU A 120 -7.05 1.96 9.07
CA LEU A 120 -6.80 2.58 7.78
C LEU A 120 -5.30 2.58 7.49
N LEU A 121 -4.94 2.34 6.24
CA LEU A 121 -3.56 2.41 5.78
C LEU A 121 -3.25 3.84 5.38
N GLU A 122 -2.32 4.47 6.10
CA GLU A 122 -1.97 5.87 5.88
C GLU A 122 -0.48 6.11 5.69
N THR A 123 -0.14 7.21 5.05
CA THR A 123 1.24 7.70 4.95
C THR A 123 1.64 8.40 6.24
N PRO A 124 2.95 8.57 6.53
CA PRO A 124 3.42 9.35 7.68
C PRO A 124 2.92 10.81 7.70
N ALA A 125 2.44 11.32 6.58
CA ALA A 125 1.85 12.65 6.45
C ALA A 125 0.33 12.68 6.76
N GLY A 126 -0.29 11.53 7.06
CA GLY A 126 -1.72 11.41 7.42
C GLY A 126 -2.67 11.28 6.22
N TYR A 127 -2.15 10.97 5.03
CA TYR A 127 -2.99 10.70 3.85
C TYR A 127 -3.37 9.23 3.78
N VAL A 128 -4.63 8.93 3.55
CA VAL A 128 -5.17 7.57 3.50
C VAL A 128 -4.98 6.97 2.11
N LEU A 129 -4.44 5.74 2.06
CA LEU A 129 -4.29 4.99 0.82
C LEU A 129 -5.65 4.58 0.28
N GLN A 130 -5.84 4.76 -1.04
CA GLN A 130 -7.01 4.29 -1.75
C GLN A 130 -6.71 3.09 -2.62
N GLY A 131 -7.68 2.19 -2.72
CA GLY A 131 -7.60 0.99 -3.52
C GLY A 131 -8.95 0.61 -4.12
N TRP A 132 -8.92 -0.31 -5.08
CA TRP A 132 -10.11 -0.86 -5.71
C TRP A 132 -10.56 -2.11 -4.96
N GLN A 133 -11.86 -2.19 -4.69
CA GLN A 133 -12.44 -3.45 -4.26
C GLN A 133 -12.46 -4.43 -5.43
N LEU A 134 -12.04 -5.66 -5.14
CA LEU A 134 -12.08 -6.76 -6.11
C LEU A 134 -13.22 -7.71 -5.75
N SER A 135 -13.93 -8.20 -6.77
CA SER A 135 -14.85 -9.32 -6.55
C SER A 135 -14.09 -10.57 -6.15
N ILE A 136 -14.68 -11.39 -5.28
CA ILE A 136 -14.12 -12.72 -4.98
C ILE A 136 -14.23 -13.55 -6.27
N PRO A 137 -13.12 -13.97 -6.89
CA PRO A 137 -13.17 -14.72 -8.12
C PRO A 137 -13.78 -16.11 -7.87
N LYS A 138 -14.68 -16.55 -8.76
CA LYS A 138 -15.05 -17.96 -8.82
C LYS A 138 -13.88 -18.76 -9.42
N PRO A 139 -13.76 -20.05 -9.10
CA PRO A 139 -12.71 -20.88 -9.69
C PRO A 139 -12.70 -20.75 -11.22
N GLY A 140 -11.58 -20.28 -11.79
CA GLY A 140 -11.39 -20.06 -13.23
C GLY A 140 -11.80 -18.70 -13.78
N GLN A 141 -12.13 -17.72 -12.92
CA GLN A 141 -12.37 -16.34 -13.33
C GLN A 141 -11.40 -15.39 -12.64
N ASP A 142 -10.96 -14.34 -13.36
CA ASP A 142 -10.15 -13.28 -12.79
C ASP A 142 -11.00 -12.36 -11.90
N ALA A 143 -10.36 -11.78 -10.88
CA ALA A 143 -11.00 -10.80 -10.01
C ALA A 143 -11.34 -9.53 -10.79
N VAL A 144 -12.59 -9.09 -10.74
CA VAL A 144 -13.07 -7.88 -11.41
C VAL A 144 -13.12 -6.73 -10.41
N ARG A 145 -12.67 -5.55 -10.85
CA ARG A 145 -12.76 -4.32 -10.05
C ARG A 145 -14.21 -3.87 -9.92
N ILE A 146 -14.63 -3.57 -8.70
CA ILE A 146 -16.00 -3.11 -8.40
C ILE A 146 -15.96 -1.66 -7.95
N GLY A 147 -16.81 -0.83 -8.54
CA GLY A 147 -17.07 0.53 -8.06
C GLY A 147 -15.93 1.52 -8.30
N VAL A 148 -15.79 2.47 -7.37
CA VAL A 148 -14.77 3.53 -7.34
C VAL A 148 -13.69 3.16 -6.32
N PRO A 149 -12.48 3.77 -6.39
CA PRO A 149 -11.47 3.59 -5.36
C PRO A 149 -12.02 4.01 -3.99
N VAL A 150 -11.80 3.19 -2.99
CA VAL A 150 -12.20 3.42 -1.60
C VAL A 150 -10.97 3.37 -0.70
N ASP A 151 -11.09 3.89 0.52
CA ASP A 151 -10.02 3.85 1.49
C ASP A 151 -9.69 2.41 1.86
N VAL A 152 -8.41 2.08 1.85
CA VAL A 152 -7.91 0.75 2.22
C VAL A 152 -7.98 0.62 3.74
N LYS A 153 -8.91 -0.20 4.20
CA LYS A 153 -9.12 -0.50 5.61
C LYS A 153 -8.97 -1.99 5.85
N VAL A 154 -8.09 -2.34 6.78
CA VAL A 154 -8.02 -3.70 7.31
C VAL A 154 -8.97 -3.77 8.50
N ILE A 155 -10.10 -4.44 8.30
CA ILE A 155 -11.01 -4.76 9.40
C ILE A 155 -10.27 -5.73 10.30
N ALA A 156 -10.22 -5.42 11.60
CA ALA A 156 -9.53 -6.25 12.59
C ALA A 156 -9.87 -7.72 12.37
N LEU A 157 -8.84 -8.55 12.26
CA LEU A 157 -8.93 -10.01 12.01
C LEU A 157 -9.49 -10.80 13.21
N ASN A 158 -10.06 -10.12 14.17
CA ASN A 158 -10.82 -10.79 15.23
C ASN A 158 -12.14 -11.26 14.64
N ALA A 159 -12.13 -12.47 14.08
CA ALA A 159 -13.38 -13.15 13.81
C ALA A 159 -14.17 -13.21 15.13
N PRO A 160 -15.41 -12.71 15.18
CA PRO A 160 -16.23 -12.89 16.37
C PRO A 160 -16.26 -14.37 16.71
N PRO A 161 -16.20 -14.74 18.01
CA PRO A 161 -16.26 -16.15 18.38
C PRO A 161 -17.57 -16.70 17.82
N VAL A 162 -17.45 -17.75 17.01
CA VAL A 162 -18.60 -18.49 16.50
C VAL A 162 -18.88 -19.59 17.49
N GLU A 163 -20.10 -19.64 18.01
CA GLU A 163 -20.53 -20.71 18.87
C GLU A 163 -20.37 -22.05 18.14
N THR A 164 -19.74 -23.01 18.82
CA THR A 164 -19.62 -24.36 18.29
C THR A 164 -21.01 -25.02 18.39
N SER A 165 -21.75 -25.04 17.30
CA SER A 165 -23.09 -25.63 17.25
C SER A 165 -23.09 -27.16 17.09
N GLN A 166 -22.00 -27.75 16.64
CA GLN A 166 -21.88 -29.20 16.45
C GLN A 166 -20.46 -29.70 16.71
N ILE A 167 -20.33 -30.72 17.53
CA ILE A 167 -19.11 -31.51 17.71
C ILE A 167 -19.38 -32.90 17.20
N LYS A 168 -18.75 -33.29 16.09
CA LYS A 168 -18.84 -34.66 15.57
C LYS A 168 -17.69 -35.49 16.14
N VAL A 169 -17.99 -36.35 17.07
CA VAL A 169 -17.04 -37.34 17.61
C VAL A 169 -17.22 -38.65 16.84
N VAL A 170 -16.19 -39.08 16.15
CA VAL A 170 -16.13 -40.39 15.53
C VAL A 170 -15.17 -41.24 16.36
N ALA A 171 -15.74 -42.15 17.13
CA ALA A 171 -14.95 -43.09 17.95
C ALA A 171 -15.26 -44.52 17.50
N ASN A 172 -14.23 -45.37 17.43
CA ASN A 172 -14.38 -46.80 17.24
C ASN A 172 -14.36 -47.44 18.62
N LEU A 173 -15.49 -47.98 19.04
CA LEU A 173 -15.63 -48.67 20.30
C LEU A 173 -15.25 -50.13 20.12
N ASN A 174 -14.40 -50.67 21.03
CA ASN A 174 -14.07 -52.09 21.04
C ASN A 174 -15.31 -52.90 21.51
N ALA A 175 -15.81 -53.76 20.66
CA ALA A 175 -16.99 -54.59 20.95
C ALA A 175 -16.72 -55.68 22.05
N ASP A 176 -15.44 -55.98 22.32
CA ASP A 176 -15.04 -57.03 23.26
C ASP A 176 -14.72 -56.50 24.67
N ASP A 177 -14.86 -55.18 24.87
CA ASP A 177 -14.59 -54.58 26.20
C ASP A 177 -15.81 -54.74 27.12
N SER A 178 -15.72 -55.69 28.05
CA SER A 178 -16.73 -55.96 29.05
C SER A 178 -16.76 -55.00 30.22
N SER A 179 -15.90 -53.95 30.21
CA SER A 179 -15.91 -52.90 31.23
C SER A 179 -17.08 -51.96 30.92
N ALA A 180 -18.20 -52.19 31.57
CA ALA A 180 -19.31 -51.23 31.59
C ALA A 180 -18.83 -49.91 32.25
N TYR A 181 -18.32 -49.02 31.43
CA TYR A 181 -18.20 -47.62 31.89
C TYR A 181 -19.59 -47.08 32.06
N ILE A 182 -20.10 -47.10 33.27
CA ILE A 182 -21.35 -46.47 33.61
C ILE A 182 -21.15 -44.97 33.43
N TYR A 183 -21.68 -44.44 32.36
CA TYR A 183 -21.79 -43.02 32.18
C TYR A 183 -22.61 -42.45 33.35
N SER A 184 -21.98 -41.75 34.27
CA SER A 184 -22.71 -41.06 35.32
C SER A 184 -22.97 -39.61 34.86
N GLN A 185 -24.23 -39.21 34.83
CA GLN A 185 -24.69 -37.88 34.53
C GLN A 185 -23.97 -36.80 35.41
N SER A 186 -23.46 -37.21 36.58
CA SER A 186 -22.67 -36.37 37.47
C SER A 186 -21.28 -36.03 36.95
N ALA A 187 -20.69 -36.80 36.00
CA ALA A 187 -19.38 -36.48 35.41
C ALA A 187 -19.46 -35.31 34.44
N TRP A 188 -20.58 -35.05 33.86
CA TRP A 188 -20.83 -33.94 32.93
C TRP A 188 -21.33 -32.66 33.65
N ALA A 189 -21.83 -32.80 34.87
CA ALA A 189 -22.39 -31.68 35.63
C ALA A 189 -21.39 -30.54 35.85
N GLY A 190 -20.10 -30.83 35.90
CA GLY A 190 -19.06 -29.84 36.09
C GLY A 190 -18.71 -29.04 34.82
N VAL A 191 -19.09 -29.50 33.64
CA VAL A 191 -18.74 -28.86 32.36
C VAL A 191 -19.89 -27.99 31.81
N TYR A 192 -21.14 -28.36 32.16
CA TYR A 192 -22.35 -27.70 31.64
C TYR A 192 -23.39 -27.43 32.73
N ALA A 193 -22.97 -26.84 33.84
CA ALA A 193 -23.86 -26.61 35.00
C ALA A 193 -25.12 -25.77 34.64
N ASP A 194 -25.05 -24.87 33.68
CA ASP A 194 -26.16 -24.02 33.25
C ASP A 194 -27.13 -24.72 32.28
N GLN A 195 -26.72 -25.78 31.63
CA GLN A 195 -27.56 -26.51 30.64
C GLN A 195 -28.28 -27.70 31.24
N MET A 196 -27.96 -28.06 32.47
CA MET A 196 -28.60 -29.20 33.14
C MET A 196 -30.04 -28.97 33.61
N ALA A 197 -30.54 -27.74 33.48
CA ALA A 197 -31.96 -27.43 33.73
C ALA A 197 -32.92 -27.98 32.65
N ALA A 198 -32.36 -28.28 31.46
CA ALA A 198 -33.12 -28.84 30.35
C ALA A 198 -32.96 -30.31 30.28
N GLY A 199 -33.54 -31.19 30.80
CA GLY A 199 -33.45 -32.65 30.87
C GLY A 199 -32.55 -33.38 29.83
N PRO A 200 -32.18 -34.63 30.03
CA PRO A 200 -31.18 -35.35 29.22
C PRO A 200 -31.51 -35.46 27.71
N ALA A 201 -32.76 -35.49 27.36
CA ALA A 201 -33.21 -35.56 25.96
C ALA A 201 -32.98 -34.25 25.18
N GLU A 202 -32.92 -33.13 25.86
CA GLU A 202 -32.64 -31.82 25.26
C GLU A 202 -31.14 -31.62 25.03
N LEU A 203 -30.29 -32.13 25.95
CA LEU A 203 -28.85 -32.12 25.80
C LEU A 203 -28.36 -33.01 24.66
N GLU A 204 -28.99 -34.19 24.47
CA GLU A 204 -28.72 -35.09 23.35
C GLU A 204 -29.07 -34.43 22.00
N ARG A 205 -30.19 -33.71 21.96
CA ARG A 205 -30.63 -32.98 20.76
C ARG A 205 -29.72 -31.82 20.40
N GLN A 206 -29.29 -31.06 21.39
CA GLN A 206 -28.35 -29.92 21.18
C GLN A 206 -26.93 -30.42 20.82
N ALA A 207 -26.50 -31.53 21.35
CA ALA A 207 -25.19 -32.10 21.03
C ALA A 207 -25.20 -32.92 19.71
N GLY A 208 -26.33 -33.14 19.06
CA GLY A 208 -26.44 -33.99 17.85
C GLY A 208 -26.06 -35.44 18.08
N ILE A 209 -26.19 -35.97 19.32
CA ILE A 209 -25.81 -37.32 19.72
C ILE A 209 -27.00 -38.28 19.81
N ASP A 210 -28.16 -37.89 19.31
CA ASP A 210 -29.42 -38.67 19.35
C ASP A 210 -29.30 -40.08 18.82
N SER A 211 -28.28 -40.37 18.01
CA SER A 211 -28.07 -41.67 17.39
C SER A 211 -26.93 -42.50 17.96
N VAL A 212 -26.14 -41.93 18.88
CA VAL A 212 -24.91 -42.59 19.36
C VAL A 212 -25.12 -43.32 20.68
N PHE A 213 -26.12 -42.91 21.47
CA PHE A 213 -26.43 -43.50 22.76
C PHE A 213 -27.88 -43.95 22.85
N ASN A 214 -28.29 -44.87 22.00
CA ASN A 214 -29.58 -45.55 22.17
C ASN A 214 -29.34 -46.73 23.09
N TRP A 215 -29.62 -46.56 24.39
CA TRP A 215 -29.53 -47.62 25.39
C TRP A 215 -30.88 -48.36 25.41
N ALA A 216 -30.88 -49.60 24.92
CA ALA A 216 -31.93 -50.55 25.16
C ALA A 216 -31.72 -51.26 26.51
#